data_2db191a2f465c74fbb1b7f177731318c
#
_entry.id   2db191a2f465c74fbb1b7f177731318c
#
_cell.length_a   1.000
_cell.length_b   1.000
_cell.length_c   1.000
_cell.angle_alpha   90.00
_cell.angle_beta   90.00
_cell.angle_gamma   90.00
#
_symmetry.space_group_name_H-M   'P 1'
#
loop_
_entity.id
_entity.type
_entity.pdbx_description
1 polymer ?
#
loop_
_entity_poly.entity_id
_entity_poly.type
_entity_poly.pdbx_seq_one_letter_code
_entity_poly.pdbx_strand_id
1 'polypeptide(L)'
;MKKILVAGAGHGGLSAAAILSKNGFDVTVIEKECRENIGHDWHDAMDIPAFKFADIPVPDESEFRRGLNMCYYNPKKTASIVMDGGPGVSSSNCITIDRKFLINYLIDHCESCGVKFIFGTKILSAICEGTRVTGIKTEEAEGEKDYFADMIIDAAGMFSPVRRSLPDEFDIEKDFDEADTFEIFRAYYENTEKYITSPNYSVFFYNCGKPGLDWVITEEDYMDVLIGKFGSITEEEIEESLRNIRENYPGIGTVPVRGGVTAKIPLAKTVSRLVADSYALIGDSASMTVPLNGSGIDLSLQAGKLLATAVMASAKNGFRKEELWQYQYKYFTLFGNSLIPIAVMRRFLSAVRSEDIDFFLEKGILTETEIGMAGGNFSAVNAKYVIDKMIAAAPEIKLLPHLMKTAKSLPLLPVVQKIMPAVWDDQKVRRWTELYREL
;
A
#
# COMPACT_ATOMS: atom_id res chain seq x y z
N MET A 1 -4.07 33.43 -4.08
CA MET A 1 -4.36 32.10 -3.55
C MET A 1 -3.25 31.18 -4.06
N LYS A 2 -2.67 30.35 -3.18
CA LYS A 2 -1.60 29.41 -3.60
C LYS A 2 -2.22 28.27 -4.40
N LYS A 3 -1.56 27.90 -5.52
CA LYS A 3 -1.99 26.82 -6.41
C LYS A 3 -1.32 25.51 -6.04
N ILE A 4 -2.09 24.45 -5.95
CA ILE A 4 -1.62 23.09 -5.70
C ILE A 4 -2.09 22.18 -6.81
N LEU A 5 -1.17 21.44 -7.40
CA LEU A 5 -1.49 20.35 -8.33
C LEU A 5 -1.30 19.00 -7.62
N VAL A 6 -2.29 18.14 -7.77
CA VAL A 6 -2.22 16.74 -7.33
C VAL A 6 -2.12 15.88 -8.57
N ALA A 7 -1.04 15.15 -8.69
CA ALA A 7 -0.76 14.24 -9.78
C ALA A 7 -1.34 12.87 -9.46
N GLY A 8 -2.42 12.50 -10.12
CA GLY A 8 -3.19 11.28 -9.90
C GLY A 8 -4.27 11.42 -8.82
N ALA A 9 -5.42 10.78 -9.03
CA ALA A 9 -6.52 10.73 -8.08
C ALA A 9 -6.40 9.56 -7.08
N GLY A 10 -5.18 9.31 -6.55
CA GLY A 10 -4.96 8.32 -5.50
C GLY A 10 -5.58 8.77 -4.16
N HIS A 11 -5.96 7.80 -3.31
CA HIS A 11 -6.66 8.05 -2.04
C HIS A 11 -5.99 9.11 -1.15
N GLY A 12 -4.67 9.05 -1.01
CA GLY A 12 -3.92 10.02 -0.21
C GLY A 12 -3.91 11.42 -0.81
N GLY A 13 -3.78 11.51 -2.14
CA GLY A 13 -3.86 12.76 -2.89
C GLY A 13 -5.21 13.43 -2.73
N LEU A 14 -6.30 12.66 -2.87
CA LEU A 14 -7.68 13.15 -2.67
C LEU A 14 -7.93 13.60 -1.23
N SER A 15 -7.45 12.83 -0.24
CA SER A 15 -7.54 13.22 1.17
C SER A 15 -6.86 14.55 1.43
N ALA A 16 -5.63 14.75 0.93
CA ALA A 16 -4.92 16.02 1.07
C ALA A 16 -5.62 17.16 0.31
N ALA A 17 -6.09 16.90 -0.92
CA ALA A 17 -6.77 17.88 -1.78
C ALA A 17 -8.00 18.47 -1.12
N ALA A 18 -8.88 17.63 -0.55
CA ALA A 18 -10.09 18.06 0.13
C ALA A 18 -9.78 19.01 1.29
N ILE A 19 -8.83 18.65 2.15
CA ILE A 19 -8.42 19.47 3.30
C ILE A 19 -7.82 20.80 2.84
N LEU A 20 -6.93 20.77 1.86
CA LEU A 20 -6.27 21.98 1.34
C LEU A 20 -7.26 22.94 0.69
N SER A 21 -8.20 22.43 -0.12
CA SER A 21 -9.22 23.27 -0.75
C SER A 21 -10.14 23.94 0.28
N LYS A 22 -10.59 23.20 1.31
CA LYS A 22 -11.34 23.76 2.45
C LYS A 22 -10.59 24.87 3.18
N ASN A 23 -9.25 24.86 3.13
CA ASN A 23 -8.39 25.85 3.79
C ASN A 23 -7.88 26.96 2.82
N GLY A 24 -8.55 27.15 1.69
CA GLY A 24 -8.37 28.32 0.82
C GLY A 24 -7.22 28.19 -0.18
N PHE A 25 -6.77 26.98 -0.51
CA PHE A 25 -5.85 26.73 -1.61
C PHE A 25 -6.63 26.49 -2.92
N ASP A 26 -6.04 26.87 -4.06
CA ASP A 26 -6.55 26.54 -5.39
C ASP A 26 -6.01 25.17 -5.79
N VAL A 27 -6.82 24.12 -5.58
CA VAL A 27 -6.38 22.73 -5.76
C VAL A 27 -6.96 22.18 -7.07
N THR A 28 -6.08 21.60 -7.89
CA THR A 28 -6.45 20.87 -9.10
C THR A 28 -5.84 19.48 -9.07
N VAL A 29 -6.66 18.45 -9.29
CA VAL A 29 -6.24 17.05 -9.45
C VAL A 29 -6.20 16.73 -10.95
N ILE A 30 -5.10 16.14 -11.43
CA ILE A 30 -4.95 15.67 -12.82
C ILE A 30 -4.88 14.15 -12.80
N GLU A 31 -5.81 13.49 -13.50
CA GLU A 31 -5.95 12.04 -13.53
C GLU A 31 -5.99 11.52 -14.97
N LYS A 32 -5.26 10.43 -15.23
CA LYS A 32 -5.18 9.80 -16.56
C LYS A 32 -6.45 9.11 -17.00
N GLU A 33 -7.19 8.54 -16.05
CA GLU A 33 -8.45 7.86 -16.35
C GLU A 33 -9.60 8.86 -16.47
N CYS A 34 -10.61 8.48 -17.27
CA CYS A 34 -11.91 9.15 -17.21
C CYS A 34 -12.60 8.77 -15.90
N ARG A 35 -13.48 9.64 -15.40
CA ARG A 35 -14.16 9.44 -14.12
C ARG A 35 -14.91 8.10 -14.05
N GLU A 36 -15.51 7.67 -15.14
CA GLU A 36 -16.29 6.43 -15.23
C GLU A 36 -15.42 5.17 -15.12
N ASN A 37 -14.15 5.29 -15.45
CA ASN A 37 -13.20 4.19 -15.50
C ASN A 37 -12.24 4.14 -14.31
N ILE A 38 -12.27 5.16 -13.44
CA ILE A 38 -11.36 5.23 -12.31
C ILE A 38 -11.66 4.17 -11.26
N GLY A 39 -10.62 3.57 -10.71
CA GLY A 39 -10.69 2.51 -9.71
C GLY A 39 -10.77 1.11 -10.30
N HIS A 40 -10.25 0.16 -9.54
CA HIS A 40 -10.34 -1.24 -9.91
C HIS A 40 -11.74 -1.80 -9.65
N ASP A 41 -12.13 -2.78 -10.44
CA ASP A 41 -13.45 -3.41 -10.34
C ASP A 41 -13.45 -4.57 -9.35
N TRP A 42 -13.26 -4.25 -8.06
CA TRP A 42 -13.30 -5.19 -6.94
C TRP A 42 -13.61 -4.50 -5.60
N HIS A 43 -13.73 -5.28 -4.54
CA HIS A 43 -13.87 -4.76 -3.17
C HIS A 43 -12.51 -4.73 -2.48
N ASP A 44 -12.30 -3.77 -1.58
CA ASP A 44 -11.12 -3.71 -0.71
C ASP A 44 -11.54 -3.70 0.77
N ALA A 45 -10.64 -4.19 1.61
CA ALA A 45 -10.77 -4.09 3.05
C ALA A 45 -10.08 -2.84 3.56
N MET A 46 -10.72 -2.14 4.49
CA MET A 46 -10.16 -0.96 5.17
C MET A 46 -10.80 -0.73 6.54
N ASP A 47 -10.27 0.26 7.26
CA ASP A 47 -10.72 0.62 8.61
C ASP A 47 -11.53 1.90 8.63
N ILE A 48 -12.70 1.87 9.27
CA ILE A 48 -13.53 3.07 9.51
C ILE A 48 -12.76 4.20 10.20
N PRO A 49 -11.90 3.97 11.20
CA PRO A 49 -11.09 5.03 11.81
C PRO A 49 -10.24 5.83 10.83
N ALA A 50 -9.86 5.28 9.67
CA ALA A 50 -9.07 6.01 8.67
C ALA A 50 -9.83 7.21 8.10
N PHE A 51 -11.14 7.09 7.84
CA PHE A 51 -11.99 8.21 7.43
C PHE A 51 -11.99 9.33 8.48
N LYS A 52 -12.20 8.98 9.76
CA LYS A 52 -12.23 9.95 10.85
C LYS A 52 -10.87 10.66 11.01
N PHE A 53 -9.78 9.91 10.92
CA PHE A 53 -8.44 10.51 10.98
C PHE A 53 -8.22 11.51 9.84
N ALA A 54 -8.69 11.19 8.64
CA ALA A 54 -8.54 12.01 7.44
C ALA A 54 -9.55 13.17 7.33
N ASP A 55 -10.43 13.38 8.32
CA ASP A 55 -11.52 14.36 8.30
C ASP A 55 -12.48 14.17 7.10
N ILE A 56 -12.66 12.91 6.68
CA ILE A 56 -13.58 12.50 5.63
C ILE A 56 -14.81 11.89 6.30
N PRO A 57 -16.04 12.24 5.89
CA PRO A 57 -17.24 11.56 6.37
C PRO A 57 -17.16 10.05 6.10
N VAL A 58 -17.71 9.25 6.99
CA VAL A 58 -17.85 7.80 6.73
C VAL A 58 -19.02 7.62 5.76
N PRO A 59 -18.89 6.79 4.70
CA PRO A 59 -20.02 6.45 3.83
C PRO A 59 -21.19 5.83 4.61
N ASP A 60 -22.38 5.82 4.01
CA ASP A 60 -23.55 5.16 4.59
C ASP A 60 -23.29 3.66 4.79
N GLU A 61 -23.89 3.07 5.83
CA GLU A 61 -23.68 1.66 6.16
C GLU A 61 -24.16 0.68 5.07
N SER A 62 -25.03 1.12 4.17
CA SER A 62 -25.45 0.37 3.00
C SER A 62 -24.35 0.17 1.94
N GLU A 63 -23.30 1.00 1.96
CA GLU A 63 -22.23 1.02 0.96
C GLU A 63 -21.04 0.12 1.28
N PHE A 64 -21.03 -0.51 2.47
CA PHE A 64 -19.97 -1.41 2.87
C PHE A 64 -20.50 -2.56 3.74
N ARG A 65 -19.71 -3.62 3.84
CA ARG A 65 -19.97 -4.75 4.73
C ARG A 65 -19.00 -4.70 5.90
N ARG A 66 -19.49 -5.00 7.12
CA ARG A 66 -18.67 -5.09 8.33
C ARG A 66 -18.20 -6.52 8.54
N GLY A 67 -17.03 -6.61 9.13
CA GLY A 67 -16.46 -7.87 9.56
C GLY A 67 -15.75 -8.63 8.44
N LEU A 68 -14.66 -9.24 8.81
CA LEU A 68 -13.94 -10.20 8.01
C LEU A 68 -13.52 -11.33 8.94
N ASN A 69 -13.89 -12.56 8.60
CA ASN A 69 -13.38 -13.74 9.27
C ASN A 69 -12.54 -14.52 8.28
N MET A 70 -11.25 -14.64 8.59
CA MET A 70 -10.27 -15.17 7.66
C MET A 70 -9.65 -16.46 8.21
N CYS A 71 -9.39 -17.41 7.33
CA CYS A 71 -8.62 -18.61 7.64
C CYS A 71 -7.39 -18.66 6.73
N TYR A 72 -6.21 -18.67 7.33
CA TYR A 72 -4.93 -18.75 6.63
C TYR A 72 -4.42 -20.18 6.65
N TYR A 73 -4.18 -20.75 5.50
CA TYR A 73 -3.71 -22.12 5.32
C TYR A 73 -2.24 -22.15 4.89
N ASN A 74 -1.51 -23.13 5.44
CA ASN A 74 -0.19 -23.46 4.91
C ASN A 74 -0.31 -24.14 3.52
N PRO A 75 0.77 -24.26 2.74
CA PRO A 75 0.76 -24.85 1.40
C PRO A 75 0.09 -26.22 1.32
N LYS A 76 0.37 -27.10 2.29
CA LYS A 76 -0.24 -28.46 2.35
C LYS A 76 -1.66 -28.49 2.91
N LYS A 77 -2.19 -27.37 3.40
CA LYS A 77 -3.50 -27.30 4.07
C LYS A 77 -3.62 -28.23 5.30
N THR A 78 -2.48 -28.55 5.96
CA THR A 78 -2.42 -29.37 7.18
C THR A 78 -2.48 -28.55 8.46
N ALA A 79 -2.24 -27.24 8.37
CA ALA A 79 -2.34 -26.30 9.48
C ALA A 79 -3.02 -25.02 9.01
N SER A 80 -3.74 -24.37 9.93
CA SER A 80 -4.41 -23.10 9.64
C SER A 80 -4.42 -22.18 10.86
N ILE A 81 -4.61 -20.89 10.58
CA ILE A 81 -4.77 -19.82 11.56
C ILE A 81 -6.08 -19.10 11.23
N VAL A 82 -7.01 -19.09 12.20
CA VAL A 82 -8.29 -18.40 12.06
C VAL A 82 -8.19 -17.04 12.74
N MET A 83 -8.60 -15.99 12.05
CA MET A 83 -8.63 -14.63 12.57
C MET A 83 -10.06 -14.08 12.53
N ASP A 84 -10.48 -13.52 13.66
CA ASP A 84 -11.72 -12.75 13.75
C ASP A 84 -11.40 -11.28 13.45
N GLY A 85 -11.91 -10.79 12.33
CA GLY A 85 -11.57 -9.48 11.79
C GLY A 85 -10.44 -9.53 10.77
N GLY A 86 -10.15 -8.37 10.17
CA GLY A 86 -8.96 -8.20 9.33
C GLY A 86 -7.67 -8.27 10.15
N PRO A 87 -6.51 -8.48 9.51
CA PRO A 87 -5.25 -8.50 10.20
C PRO A 87 -5.03 -7.21 11.03
N GLY A 88 -4.90 -7.36 12.35
CA GLY A 88 -4.67 -6.25 13.28
C GLY A 88 -5.88 -5.36 13.59
N VAL A 89 -7.06 -5.68 13.07
CA VAL A 89 -8.27 -4.88 13.21
C VAL A 89 -9.42 -5.75 13.70
N SER A 90 -10.14 -5.25 14.72
CA SER A 90 -11.36 -5.93 15.17
C SER A 90 -12.42 -5.94 14.06
N SER A 91 -13.21 -7.00 13.99
CA SER A 91 -14.31 -7.14 13.03
C SER A 91 -15.29 -5.95 13.01
N SER A 92 -15.42 -5.24 14.13
CA SER A 92 -16.29 -4.06 14.23
C SER A 92 -15.78 -2.83 13.48
N ASN A 93 -14.47 -2.70 13.25
CA ASN A 93 -13.84 -1.57 12.56
C ASN A 93 -13.50 -1.87 11.11
N CYS A 94 -13.23 -3.14 10.81
CA CYS A 94 -12.90 -3.57 9.45
C CYS A 94 -14.16 -3.60 8.58
N ILE A 95 -14.08 -2.98 7.42
CA ILE A 95 -15.13 -2.99 6.41
C ILE A 95 -14.58 -3.46 5.07
N THR A 96 -15.46 -4.05 4.28
CA THR A 96 -15.22 -4.33 2.86
C THR A 96 -16.09 -3.39 2.03
N ILE A 97 -15.47 -2.62 1.15
CA ILE A 97 -16.09 -1.56 0.35
C ILE A 97 -15.72 -1.72 -1.12
N ASP A 98 -16.66 -1.41 -2.01
CA ASP A 98 -16.38 -1.39 -3.45
C ASP A 98 -15.35 -0.31 -3.79
N ARG A 99 -14.31 -0.66 -4.55
CA ARG A 99 -13.21 0.24 -4.88
C ARG A 99 -13.64 1.39 -5.79
N LYS A 100 -14.53 1.12 -6.76
CA LYS A 100 -15.05 2.18 -7.65
C LYS A 100 -15.96 3.12 -6.88
N PHE A 101 -16.80 2.58 -5.99
CA PHE A 101 -17.58 3.41 -5.10
C PHE A 101 -16.68 4.29 -4.23
N LEU A 102 -15.72 3.71 -3.53
CA LEU A 102 -14.84 4.45 -2.63
C LEU A 102 -14.12 5.61 -3.33
N ILE A 103 -13.53 5.36 -4.50
CA ILE A 103 -12.78 6.41 -5.20
C ILE A 103 -13.72 7.53 -5.69
N ASN A 104 -14.91 7.21 -6.20
CA ASN A 104 -15.90 8.20 -6.59
C ASN A 104 -16.45 8.98 -5.39
N TYR A 105 -16.68 8.31 -4.26
CA TYR A 105 -17.05 8.96 -3.00
C TYR A 105 -16.02 10.00 -2.56
N LEU A 106 -14.73 9.67 -2.65
CA LEU A 106 -13.65 10.62 -2.34
C LEU A 106 -13.58 11.77 -3.34
N ILE A 107 -13.83 11.52 -4.64
CA ILE A 107 -13.91 12.56 -5.67
C ILE A 107 -15.07 13.51 -5.39
N ASP A 108 -16.26 12.99 -5.13
CA ASP A 108 -17.44 13.79 -4.79
C ASP A 108 -17.19 14.65 -3.54
N HIS A 109 -16.56 14.06 -2.53
CA HIS A 109 -16.15 14.79 -1.34
C HIS A 109 -15.17 15.94 -1.69
N CYS A 110 -14.17 15.68 -2.53
CA CYS A 110 -13.24 16.70 -3.01
C CYS A 110 -13.94 17.83 -3.77
N GLU A 111 -14.85 17.50 -4.70
CA GLU A 111 -15.62 18.49 -5.46
C GLU A 111 -16.49 19.34 -4.52
N SER A 112 -17.12 18.73 -3.52
CA SER A 112 -17.88 19.46 -2.50
C SER A 112 -17.03 20.44 -1.67
N CYS A 113 -15.71 20.18 -1.60
CA CYS A 113 -14.72 21.05 -0.95
C CYS A 113 -14.16 22.12 -1.90
N GLY A 114 -14.52 22.12 -3.20
CA GLY A 114 -14.06 23.06 -4.20
C GLY A 114 -12.78 22.64 -4.97
N VAL A 115 -12.39 21.36 -4.89
CA VAL A 115 -11.29 20.80 -5.71
C VAL A 115 -11.72 20.71 -7.17
N LYS A 116 -10.82 21.09 -8.07
CA LYS A 116 -11.01 20.97 -9.52
C LYS A 116 -10.37 19.68 -10.03
N PHE A 117 -10.98 19.07 -11.03
CA PHE A 117 -10.47 17.86 -11.67
C PHE A 117 -10.24 18.06 -13.16
N ILE A 118 -9.16 17.45 -13.67
CA ILE A 118 -8.85 17.29 -15.09
C ILE A 118 -8.65 15.78 -15.32
N PHE A 119 -9.70 15.13 -15.82
CA PHE A 119 -9.70 13.70 -16.13
C PHE A 119 -9.21 13.43 -17.55
N GLY A 120 -8.84 12.18 -17.85
CA GLY A 120 -8.40 11.74 -19.16
C GLY A 120 -7.06 12.36 -19.60
N THR A 121 -6.27 12.84 -18.66
CA THR A 121 -5.02 13.57 -18.91
C THR A 121 -3.83 12.82 -18.35
N LYS A 122 -2.99 12.29 -19.24
CA LYS A 122 -1.83 11.51 -18.88
C LYS A 122 -0.68 12.42 -18.47
N ILE A 123 -0.15 12.19 -17.27
CA ILE A 123 1.04 12.86 -16.75
C ILE A 123 2.28 12.21 -17.37
N LEU A 124 3.22 13.01 -17.86
CA LEU A 124 4.46 12.56 -18.49
C LEU A 124 5.67 12.72 -17.57
N SER A 125 5.81 13.87 -16.91
CA SER A 125 7.00 14.16 -16.09
C SER A 125 6.80 15.35 -15.16
N ALA A 126 7.74 15.52 -14.21
CA ALA A 126 7.93 16.75 -13.46
C ALA A 126 8.51 17.86 -14.34
N ILE A 127 8.21 19.11 -14.00
CA ILE A 127 8.92 20.31 -14.46
C ILE A 127 9.69 20.88 -13.27
N CYS A 128 11.01 21.00 -13.39
CA CYS A 128 11.89 21.39 -12.31
C CYS A 128 12.70 22.64 -12.63
N GLU A 129 12.93 23.49 -11.62
CA GLU A 129 13.89 24.59 -11.62
C GLU A 129 14.90 24.35 -10.49
N GLY A 130 16.11 23.89 -10.84
CA GLY A 130 17.07 23.42 -9.85
C GLY A 130 16.49 22.24 -9.04
N THR A 131 16.47 22.35 -7.71
CA THR A 131 15.91 21.34 -6.80
C THR A 131 14.44 21.59 -6.40
N ARG A 132 13.74 22.45 -7.12
CA ARG A 132 12.33 22.76 -6.92
C ARG A 132 11.47 22.16 -8.04
N VAL A 133 10.36 21.53 -7.69
CA VAL A 133 9.34 21.14 -8.66
C VAL A 133 8.37 22.29 -8.84
N THR A 134 8.23 22.79 -10.08
CA THR A 134 7.40 23.96 -10.42
C THR A 134 6.13 23.60 -11.18
N GLY A 135 6.04 22.38 -11.70
CA GLY A 135 4.88 21.92 -12.46
C GLY A 135 4.97 20.48 -12.88
N ILE A 136 4.02 20.10 -13.71
CA ILE A 136 3.97 18.77 -14.38
C ILE A 136 3.68 18.96 -15.86
N LYS A 137 4.30 18.10 -16.69
CA LYS A 137 4.03 17.96 -18.11
C LYS A 137 3.01 16.87 -18.33
N THR A 138 2.04 17.13 -19.18
CA THR A 138 0.95 16.18 -19.51
C THR A 138 0.85 15.97 -21.03
N GLU A 139 0.16 14.89 -21.39
CA GLU A 139 -0.27 14.58 -22.75
C GLU A 139 -1.82 14.66 -22.80
N GLU A 140 -2.32 15.56 -23.62
CA GLU A 140 -3.74 15.77 -23.89
C GLU A 140 -4.05 15.46 -25.37
N ALA A 141 -5.34 15.46 -25.73
CA ALA A 141 -5.75 15.18 -27.10
C ALA A 141 -5.13 16.14 -28.15
N GLU A 142 -4.84 17.38 -27.75
CA GLU A 142 -4.26 18.42 -28.61
C GLU A 142 -2.73 18.47 -28.55
N GLY A 143 -2.08 17.62 -27.78
CA GLY A 143 -0.62 17.52 -27.60
C GLY A 143 -0.17 17.72 -26.16
N GLU A 144 1.14 17.93 -26.00
CA GLU A 144 1.73 18.16 -24.67
C GLU A 144 1.32 19.51 -24.09
N LYS A 145 1.10 19.55 -22.78
CA LYS A 145 0.76 20.77 -22.04
C LYS A 145 1.43 20.80 -20.67
N ASP A 146 1.86 21.99 -20.29
CA ASP A 146 2.52 22.25 -19.02
C ASP A 146 1.55 22.88 -18.02
N TYR A 147 1.48 22.30 -16.81
CA TYR A 147 0.73 22.85 -15.69
C TYR A 147 1.67 23.29 -14.59
N PHE A 148 1.61 24.56 -14.21
CA PHE A 148 2.45 25.14 -13.17
C PHE A 148 1.65 25.41 -11.90
N ALA A 149 2.30 25.17 -10.74
CA ALA A 149 1.74 25.43 -9.42
C ALA A 149 2.83 25.80 -8.39
N ASP A 150 2.38 26.30 -7.23
CA ASP A 150 3.28 26.58 -6.11
C ASP A 150 3.73 25.29 -5.40
N MET A 151 2.93 24.21 -5.47
CA MET A 151 3.19 22.91 -4.83
C MET A 151 2.64 21.76 -5.67
N ILE A 152 3.40 20.68 -5.79
CA ILE A 152 3.02 19.44 -6.46
C ILE A 152 2.91 18.32 -5.42
N ILE A 153 1.78 17.63 -5.39
CA ILE A 153 1.55 16.42 -4.60
C ILE A 153 1.50 15.23 -5.56
N ASP A 154 2.43 14.32 -5.44
CA ASP A 154 2.52 13.14 -6.30
C ASP A 154 1.79 11.95 -5.67
N ALA A 155 0.59 11.70 -6.17
CA ALA A 155 -0.28 10.57 -5.86
C ALA A 155 -0.52 9.66 -7.10
N ALA A 156 0.42 9.69 -8.07
CA ALA A 156 0.29 8.99 -9.35
C ALA A 156 0.62 7.48 -9.28
N GLY A 157 0.75 6.93 -8.08
CA GLY A 157 0.92 5.50 -7.85
C GLY A 157 2.36 5.01 -7.99
N MET A 158 2.52 3.70 -7.93
CA MET A 158 3.82 3.02 -7.89
C MET A 158 4.75 3.42 -9.04
N PHE A 159 4.21 3.60 -10.23
CA PHE A 159 4.95 3.96 -11.45
C PHE A 159 4.89 5.46 -11.76
N SER A 160 4.74 6.31 -10.74
CA SER A 160 4.62 7.76 -10.92
C SER A 160 5.63 8.31 -11.93
N PRO A 161 5.16 8.90 -13.04
CA PRO A 161 6.03 9.54 -14.00
C PRO A 161 6.66 10.83 -13.44
N VAL A 162 6.01 11.47 -12.47
CA VAL A 162 6.56 12.65 -11.78
C VAL A 162 7.81 12.26 -10.98
N ARG A 163 7.69 11.28 -10.07
CA ARG A 163 8.81 10.79 -9.26
C ARG A 163 9.96 10.28 -10.13
N ARG A 164 9.65 9.48 -11.14
CA ARG A 164 10.65 8.81 -12.00
C ARG A 164 11.43 9.80 -12.88
N SER A 165 10.87 10.95 -13.19
CA SER A 165 11.51 12.00 -14.00
C SER A 165 12.29 13.03 -13.17
N LEU A 166 12.27 12.96 -11.84
CA LEU A 166 13.04 13.88 -11.01
C LEU A 166 14.54 13.73 -11.26
N PRO A 167 15.30 14.83 -11.36
CA PRO A 167 16.75 14.80 -11.36
C PRO A 167 17.34 14.09 -10.12
N ASP A 168 18.54 13.52 -10.23
CA ASP A 168 19.17 12.74 -9.17
C ASP A 168 19.49 13.59 -7.93
N GLU A 169 19.64 14.90 -8.09
CA GLU A 169 19.87 15.88 -7.02
C GLU A 169 18.73 15.95 -6.00
N PHE A 170 17.53 15.46 -6.34
CA PHE A 170 16.41 15.36 -5.41
C PHE A 170 16.63 14.24 -4.37
N ASP A 171 17.51 13.29 -4.65
CA ASP A 171 17.81 12.15 -3.79
C ASP A 171 16.55 11.38 -3.35
N ILE A 172 15.63 11.19 -4.29
CA ILE A 172 14.38 10.44 -4.14
C ILE A 172 14.49 9.16 -4.97
N GLU A 173 14.11 8.01 -4.40
CA GLU A 173 14.10 6.71 -5.08
C GLU A 173 13.13 6.73 -6.25
N LYS A 174 13.63 6.48 -7.47
CA LYS A 174 12.84 6.54 -8.72
C LYS A 174 12.05 5.28 -8.99
N ASP A 175 12.62 4.13 -8.70
CA ASP A 175 12.05 2.81 -8.96
C ASP A 175 12.05 1.93 -7.71
N PHE A 176 11.27 0.88 -7.74
CA PHE A 176 11.25 -0.17 -6.73
C PHE A 176 11.85 -1.45 -7.35
N ASP A 177 12.60 -2.20 -6.57
CA ASP A 177 13.06 -3.52 -6.98
C ASP A 177 11.85 -4.42 -7.28
N GLU A 178 11.94 -5.24 -8.32
CA GLU A 178 10.88 -6.17 -8.67
C GLU A 178 10.56 -7.13 -7.53
N ALA A 179 11.57 -7.57 -6.78
CA ALA A 179 11.40 -8.39 -5.60
C ALA A 179 10.61 -7.69 -4.47
N ASP A 180 10.52 -6.37 -4.49
CA ASP A 180 9.75 -5.54 -3.57
C ASP A 180 8.38 -5.13 -4.15
N THR A 181 7.87 -5.91 -5.11
CA THR A 181 6.54 -5.74 -5.70
C THR A 181 5.69 -6.99 -5.48
N PHE A 182 4.40 -6.82 -5.61
CA PHE A 182 3.40 -7.88 -5.55
C PHE A 182 2.47 -7.73 -6.73
N GLU A 183 2.49 -8.70 -7.65
CA GLU A 183 1.57 -8.69 -8.76
C GLU A 183 0.42 -9.64 -8.47
N ILE A 184 -0.79 -9.15 -8.67
CA ILE A 184 -2.02 -9.88 -8.42
C ILE A 184 -2.83 -10.01 -9.70
N PHE A 185 -3.52 -11.13 -9.83
CA PHE A 185 -4.70 -11.30 -10.66
C PHE A 185 -5.92 -11.40 -9.74
N ARG A 186 -7.00 -10.67 -10.04
CA ARG A 186 -8.23 -10.77 -9.24
C ARG A 186 -9.45 -10.81 -10.13
N ALA A 187 -10.31 -11.77 -9.85
CA ALA A 187 -11.55 -12.01 -10.61
C ALA A 187 -12.65 -12.54 -9.70
N TYR A 188 -13.88 -12.20 -10.05
CA TYR A 188 -15.09 -12.74 -9.46
C TYR A 188 -15.71 -13.74 -10.42
N TYR A 189 -16.06 -14.90 -9.91
CA TYR A 189 -16.70 -15.97 -10.65
C TYR A 189 -18.07 -16.26 -10.06
N GLU A 190 -19.02 -16.68 -10.88
CA GLU A 190 -20.31 -17.16 -10.38
C GLU A 190 -20.12 -18.32 -9.40
N ASN A 191 -20.86 -18.36 -8.30
CA ASN A 191 -20.95 -19.49 -7.39
C ASN A 191 -22.12 -20.39 -7.77
N THR A 192 -21.90 -21.32 -8.71
CA THR A 192 -22.95 -22.14 -9.32
C THR A 192 -23.57 -23.15 -8.37
N GLU A 193 -22.86 -23.53 -7.31
CA GLU A 193 -23.31 -24.52 -6.32
C GLU A 193 -23.72 -23.91 -4.97
N LYS A 194 -23.69 -22.56 -4.86
CA LYS A 194 -23.95 -21.85 -3.60
C LYS A 194 -23.05 -22.33 -2.45
N TYR A 195 -21.83 -22.74 -2.79
CA TYR A 195 -20.87 -23.25 -1.83
C TYR A 195 -20.25 -22.12 -0.99
N ILE A 196 -20.45 -22.16 0.31
CA ILE A 196 -19.91 -21.16 1.26
C ILE A 196 -19.07 -21.88 2.32
N THR A 197 -17.84 -21.45 2.50
CA THR A 197 -16.96 -21.90 3.57
C THR A 197 -17.21 -21.16 4.87
N SER A 198 -16.74 -21.70 5.99
CA SER A 198 -16.77 -21.02 7.29
C SER A 198 -15.41 -21.17 7.98
N PRO A 199 -14.63 -20.09 8.11
CA PRO A 199 -14.86 -18.73 7.58
C PRO A 199 -15.01 -18.71 6.05
N ASN A 200 -15.73 -17.71 5.53
CA ASN A 200 -15.95 -17.57 4.10
C ASN A 200 -14.77 -16.97 3.33
N TYR A 201 -13.73 -16.50 4.03
CA TYR A 201 -12.50 -15.96 3.48
C TYR A 201 -11.33 -16.90 3.77
N SER A 202 -10.86 -17.60 2.77
CA SER A 202 -9.72 -18.52 2.83
C SER A 202 -8.51 -17.95 2.13
N VAL A 203 -7.38 -17.89 2.83
CA VAL A 203 -6.08 -17.41 2.31
C VAL A 203 -5.10 -18.55 2.28
N PHE A 204 -4.38 -18.72 1.19
CA PHE A 204 -3.42 -19.80 0.96
C PHE A 204 -2.03 -19.22 0.77
N PHE A 205 -1.13 -19.52 1.70
CA PHE A 205 0.27 -19.19 1.51
C PHE A 205 0.91 -20.11 0.48
N TYR A 206 1.69 -19.55 -0.44
CA TYR A 206 2.49 -20.29 -1.42
C TYR A 206 1.70 -21.37 -2.18
N ASN A 207 0.48 -21.06 -2.57
CA ASN A 207 -0.31 -21.93 -3.42
C ASN A 207 0.48 -22.32 -4.67
N CYS A 208 0.44 -23.59 -5.05
CA CYS A 208 1.26 -24.19 -6.11
C CYS A 208 2.79 -24.02 -5.89
N GLY A 209 3.24 -23.87 -4.64
CA GLY A 209 4.66 -23.79 -4.28
C GLY A 209 5.37 -22.48 -4.62
N LYS A 210 4.65 -21.47 -5.10
CA LYS A 210 5.21 -20.16 -5.48
C LYS A 210 5.08 -19.17 -4.33
N PRO A 211 6.15 -18.36 -4.04
CA PRO A 211 6.08 -17.32 -3.02
C PRO A 211 4.99 -16.29 -3.32
N GLY A 212 4.05 -16.17 -2.39
CA GLY A 212 2.91 -15.29 -2.54
C GLY A 212 1.74 -15.74 -1.67
N LEU A 213 0.58 -15.21 -1.96
CA LEU A 213 -0.67 -15.63 -1.34
C LEU A 213 -1.80 -15.59 -2.37
N ASP A 214 -2.66 -16.58 -2.30
CA ASP A 214 -3.91 -16.61 -3.02
C ASP A 214 -5.05 -16.56 -2.01
N TRP A 215 -6.23 -16.09 -2.40
CA TRP A 215 -7.42 -16.21 -1.58
C TRP A 215 -8.67 -16.54 -2.36
N VAL A 216 -9.64 -17.07 -1.65
CA VAL A 216 -11.01 -17.24 -2.12
C VAL A 216 -11.97 -16.72 -1.05
N ILE A 217 -12.85 -15.80 -1.44
CA ILE A 217 -13.98 -15.38 -0.62
C ILE A 217 -15.23 -16.01 -1.24
N THR A 218 -15.93 -16.83 -0.45
CA THR A 218 -17.15 -17.48 -0.90
C THR A 218 -18.38 -16.69 -0.45
N GLU A 219 -19.17 -16.24 -1.40
CA GLU A 219 -20.45 -15.57 -1.20
C GLU A 219 -21.55 -16.34 -1.93
N GLU A 220 -22.81 -16.05 -1.63
CA GLU A 220 -23.94 -16.83 -2.18
C GLU A 220 -23.96 -16.84 -3.71
N ASP A 221 -23.73 -15.69 -4.34
CA ASP A 221 -23.86 -15.51 -5.78
C ASP A 221 -22.50 -15.54 -6.51
N TYR A 222 -21.40 -15.32 -5.80
CA TYR A 222 -20.07 -15.26 -6.41
C TYR A 222 -18.97 -15.79 -5.49
N MET A 223 -17.82 -16.09 -6.09
CA MET A 223 -16.56 -16.34 -5.43
C MET A 223 -15.54 -15.31 -5.91
N ASP A 224 -14.98 -14.54 -4.98
CA ASP A 224 -13.91 -13.56 -5.25
C ASP A 224 -12.56 -14.25 -5.09
N VAL A 225 -11.83 -14.35 -6.17
CA VAL A 225 -10.52 -15.04 -6.24
C VAL A 225 -9.44 -14.02 -6.49
N LEU A 226 -8.41 -14.04 -5.64
CA LEU A 226 -7.15 -13.35 -5.90
C LEU A 226 -6.03 -14.37 -5.94
N ILE A 227 -5.15 -14.20 -6.93
CA ILE A 227 -3.90 -14.92 -7.07
C ILE A 227 -2.79 -13.88 -7.05
N GLY A 228 -1.87 -13.95 -6.07
CA GLY A 228 -0.83 -12.94 -5.88
C GLY A 228 0.55 -13.56 -5.68
N LYS A 229 1.55 -13.04 -6.39
CA LYS A 229 2.94 -13.47 -6.30
C LYS A 229 3.86 -12.29 -6.01
N PHE A 230 4.90 -12.56 -5.23
CA PHE A 230 5.99 -11.61 -5.07
C PHE A 230 6.76 -11.49 -6.39
N GLY A 231 7.01 -10.26 -6.84
CA GLY A 231 7.55 -9.96 -8.16
C GLY A 231 6.46 -9.92 -9.23
N SER A 232 6.65 -10.67 -10.31
CA SER A 232 5.72 -10.77 -11.42
C SER A 232 4.98 -12.11 -11.44
N ILE A 233 3.79 -12.12 -12.04
CA ILE A 233 2.97 -13.32 -12.25
C ILE A 233 2.78 -13.57 -13.75
N THR A 234 2.86 -14.82 -14.16
CA THR A 234 2.59 -15.23 -15.54
C THR A 234 1.17 -15.76 -15.71
N GLU A 235 0.65 -15.77 -16.94
CA GLU A 235 -0.65 -16.36 -17.25
C GLU A 235 -0.70 -17.85 -16.85
N GLU A 236 0.39 -18.59 -17.08
CA GLU A 236 0.50 -19.99 -16.70
C GLU A 236 0.37 -20.20 -15.18
N GLU A 237 1.00 -19.34 -14.38
CA GLU A 237 0.88 -19.38 -12.92
C GLU A 237 -0.54 -19.03 -12.43
N ILE A 238 -1.21 -18.10 -13.11
CA ILE A 238 -2.63 -17.79 -12.85
C ILE A 238 -3.50 -19.00 -13.13
N GLU A 239 -3.32 -19.63 -14.28
CA GLU A 239 -4.10 -20.82 -14.66
C GLU A 239 -3.85 -22.02 -13.73
N GLU A 240 -2.59 -22.25 -13.32
CA GLU A 240 -2.24 -23.30 -12.36
C GLU A 240 -2.93 -23.07 -11.01
N SER A 241 -2.85 -21.86 -10.47
CA SER A 241 -3.52 -21.49 -9.23
C SER A 241 -5.04 -21.62 -9.33
N LEU A 242 -5.65 -21.18 -10.45
CA LEU A 242 -7.09 -21.32 -10.67
C LEU A 242 -7.52 -22.79 -10.74
N ARG A 243 -6.74 -23.67 -11.37
CA ARG A 243 -7.02 -25.12 -11.38
C ARG A 243 -7.03 -25.67 -9.96
N ASN A 244 -5.99 -25.40 -9.18
CA ASN A 244 -5.89 -25.84 -7.79
C ASN A 244 -7.06 -25.33 -6.94
N ILE A 245 -7.45 -24.07 -7.13
CA ILE A 245 -8.59 -23.47 -6.42
C ILE A 245 -9.89 -24.20 -6.81
N ARG A 246 -10.14 -24.44 -8.11
CA ARG A 246 -11.35 -25.13 -8.59
C ARG A 246 -11.47 -26.56 -8.08
N GLU A 247 -10.37 -27.26 -7.89
CA GLU A 247 -10.38 -28.61 -7.29
C GLU A 247 -10.84 -28.60 -5.83
N ASN A 248 -10.63 -27.50 -5.12
CA ASN A 248 -10.94 -27.39 -3.69
C ASN A 248 -12.22 -26.58 -3.40
N TYR A 249 -12.71 -25.80 -4.37
CA TYR A 249 -13.90 -24.95 -4.25
C TYR A 249 -14.89 -25.32 -5.36
N PRO A 250 -15.79 -26.28 -5.11
CA PRO A 250 -16.82 -26.64 -6.08
C PRO A 250 -17.72 -25.44 -6.37
N GLY A 251 -18.18 -25.35 -7.60
CA GLY A 251 -19.08 -24.30 -8.04
C GLY A 251 -18.43 -23.01 -8.52
N ILE A 252 -17.10 -22.90 -8.54
CA ILE A 252 -16.44 -21.75 -9.18
C ILE A 252 -16.68 -21.79 -10.69
N GLY A 253 -17.34 -20.77 -11.21
CA GLY A 253 -17.55 -20.56 -12.64
C GLY A 253 -16.23 -20.47 -13.42
N THR A 254 -16.33 -20.64 -14.75
CA THR A 254 -15.14 -20.62 -15.63
C THR A 254 -14.83 -19.25 -16.20
N VAL A 255 -15.83 -18.36 -16.29
CA VAL A 255 -15.71 -17.02 -16.88
C VAL A 255 -15.82 -15.98 -15.76
N PRO A 256 -14.91 -15.00 -15.69
CA PRO A 256 -15.04 -13.91 -14.75
C PRO A 256 -16.32 -13.10 -15.03
N VAL A 257 -17.10 -12.85 -13.99
CA VAL A 257 -18.28 -11.97 -14.06
C VAL A 257 -17.94 -10.52 -13.69
N ARG A 258 -16.78 -10.35 -13.01
CA ARG A 258 -16.25 -9.05 -12.60
C ARG A 258 -14.73 -9.15 -12.43
N GLY A 259 -13.97 -8.06 -12.60
CA GLY A 259 -12.50 -8.06 -12.52
C GLY A 259 -11.88 -8.79 -13.70
N GLY A 260 -11.04 -9.79 -13.45
CA GLY A 260 -10.31 -10.53 -14.48
C GLY A 260 -9.10 -9.75 -15.02
N VAL A 261 -8.48 -8.94 -14.16
CA VAL A 261 -7.34 -8.09 -14.51
C VAL A 261 -6.19 -8.26 -13.52
N THR A 262 -4.98 -7.90 -13.96
CA THR A 262 -3.79 -7.85 -13.12
C THR A 262 -3.54 -6.44 -12.59
N ALA A 263 -2.92 -6.35 -11.43
CA ALA A 263 -2.43 -5.11 -10.86
C ALA A 263 -1.12 -5.33 -10.11
N LYS A 264 -0.25 -4.32 -10.08
CA LYS A 264 1.03 -4.37 -9.37
C LYS A 264 1.03 -3.40 -8.20
N ILE A 265 1.43 -3.90 -7.03
CA ILE A 265 1.39 -3.20 -5.75
C ILE A 265 2.83 -3.10 -5.21
N PRO A 266 3.27 -1.94 -4.66
CA PRO A 266 4.56 -1.84 -4.01
C PRO A 266 4.50 -2.55 -2.65
N LEU A 267 5.47 -3.42 -2.39
CA LEU A 267 5.73 -4.02 -1.07
C LEU A 267 7.09 -3.58 -0.50
N ALA A 268 7.68 -2.57 -1.10
CA ALA A 268 8.88 -1.94 -0.57
C ALA A 268 8.58 -1.26 0.77
N LYS A 269 9.60 -1.06 1.57
CA LYS A 269 9.51 -0.05 2.64
C LYS A 269 9.22 1.33 2.01
N THR A 270 8.55 2.21 2.74
CA THR A 270 8.32 3.60 2.30
C THR A 270 9.62 4.22 1.81
N VAL A 271 9.60 5.00 0.74
CA VAL A 271 10.79 5.68 0.23
C VAL A 271 11.46 6.55 1.31
N SER A 272 12.79 6.65 1.27
CA SER A 272 13.55 7.34 2.30
C SER A 272 13.34 8.86 2.30
N ARG A 273 12.83 9.42 1.20
CA ARG A 273 12.57 10.84 1.07
C ARG A 273 11.19 11.09 0.46
N LEU A 274 10.31 11.69 1.25
CA LEU A 274 8.93 12.00 0.86
C LEU A 274 8.77 13.42 0.32
N VAL A 275 9.74 14.31 0.55
CA VAL A 275 9.60 15.73 0.30
C VAL A 275 10.81 16.34 -0.39
N ALA A 276 10.56 17.33 -1.24
CA ALA A 276 11.52 18.26 -1.80
C ALA A 276 10.91 19.67 -1.85
N ASP A 277 11.64 20.66 -2.34
CA ASP A 277 11.08 22.00 -2.47
C ASP A 277 9.88 21.99 -3.43
N SER A 278 8.73 22.42 -2.93
CA SER A 278 7.44 22.42 -3.64
C SER A 278 6.97 21.06 -4.13
N TYR A 279 7.38 19.96 -3.47
CA TYR A 279 7.02 18.61 -3.86
C TYR A 279 6.85 17.66 -2.68
N ALA A 280 5.84 16.81 -2.75
CA ALA A 280 5.66 15.70 -1.81
C ALA A 280 5.05 14.46 -2.46
N LEU A 281 5.54 13.30 -2.05
CA LEU A 281 5.04 11.96 -2.41
C LEU A 281 3.97 11.50 -1.43
N ILE A 282 2.95 10.76 -1.92
CA ILE A 282 1.92 10.16 -1.07
C ILE A 282 1.33 8.88 -1.68
N GLY A 283 0.89 7.97 -0.85
CA GLY A 283 0.31 6.70 -1.29
C GLY A 283 1.33 5.77 -1.93
N ASP A 284 0.94 5.04 -2.96
CA ASP A 284 1.81 4.08 -3.63
C ASP A 284 3.01 4.72 -4.34
N SER A 285 2.93 6.01 -4.69
CA SER A 285 4.11 6.74 -5.21
C SER A 285 5.22 6.85 -4.17
N ALA A 286 4.89 6.74 -2.89
CA ALA A 286 5.80 6.72 -1.76
C ALA A 286 5.98 5.32 -1.15
N SER A 287 5.37 4.27 -1.72
CA SER A 287 5.25 2.94 -1.10
C SER A 287 4.66 2.99 0.31
N MET A 288 3.52 3.70 0.46
CA MET A 288 2.78 3.76 1.72
C MET A 288 1.80 2.60 1.82
N THR A 289 2.33 1.40 1.75
CA THR A 289 1.61 0.14 1.87
C THR A 289 2.20 -0.70 3.00
N VAL A 290 1.41 -1.62 3.53
CA VAL A 290 1.95 -2.64 4.45
C VAL A 290 2.79 -3.62 3.64
N PRO A 291 4.09 -3.75 3.90
CA PRO A 291 5.01 -4.53 3.03
C PRO A 291 4.76 -6.04 2.99
N LEU A 292 3.73 -6.56 3.63
CA LEU A 292 3.41 -7.99 3.65
C LEU A 292 2.20 -8.33 2.78
N ASN A 293 1.16 -7.49 2.77
CA ASN A 293 -0.12 -7.76 2.10
C ASN A 293 -0.58 -6.66 1.13
N GLY A 294 0.18 -5.55 1.02
CA GLY A 294 -0.14 -4.45 0.11
C GLY A 294 -1.27 -3.53 0.56
N SER A 295 -1.82 -3.68 1.77
CA SER A 295 -2.84 -2.76 2.30
C SER A 295 -2.28 -1.34 2.40
N GLY A 296 -2.92 -0.38 1.74
CA GLY A 296 -2.39 1.00 1.65
C GLY A 296 -3.45 2.09 1.72
N ILE A 297 -4.74 1.75 1.65
CA ILE A 297 -5.83 2.75 1.63
C ILE A 297 -5.82 3.58 2.91
N ASP A 298 -5.81 2.92 4.07
CA ASP A 298 -5.84 3.56 5.38
C ASP A 298 -4.62 4.47 5.59
N LEU A 299 -3.43 3.94 5.30
CA LEU A 299 -2.18 4.69 5.39
C LEU A 299 -2.18 5.90 4.48
N SER A 300 -2.68 5.76 3.25
CA SER A 300 -2.77 6.84 2.27
C SER A 300 -3.73 7.93 2.70
N LEU A 301 -4.95 7.58 3.15
CA LEU A 301 -5.93 8.56 3.65
C LEU A 301 -5.38 9.35 4.84
N GLN A 302 -4.77 8.66 5.80
CA GLN A 302 -4.21 9.27 7.00
C GLN A 302 -2.99 10.14 6.67
N ALA A 303 -2.13 9.69 5.75
CA ALA A 303 -1.01 10.48 5.26
C ALA A 303 -1.46 11.77 4.57
N GLY A 304 -2.63 11.77 3.90
CA GLY A 304 -3.23 12.95 3.29
C GLY A 304 -3.44 14.09 4.27
N LYS A 305 -3.97 13.81 5.46
CA LYS A 305 -4.12 14.83 6.52
C LYS A 305 -2.78 15.33 7.05
N LEU A 306 -1.82 14.44 7.24
CA LEU A 306 -0.47 14.84 7.69
C LEU A 306 0.19 15.75 6.66
N LEU A 307 0.09 15.41 5.38
CA LEU A 307 0.62 16.20 4.28
C LEU A 307 -0.07 17.56 4.20
N ALA A 308 -1.39 17.60 4.19
CA ALA A 308 -2.15 18.86 4.13
C ALA A 308 -1.76 19.80 5.29
N THR A 309 -1.58 19.26 6.50
CA THR A 309 -1.15 20.04 7.67
C THR A 309 0.23 20.68 7.45
N ALA A 310 1.20 19.93 6.90
CA ALA A 310 2.54 20.44 6.64
C ALA A 310 2.54 21.46 5.48
N VAL A 311 1.75 21.20 4.42
CA VAL A 311 1.59 22.14 3.29
C VAL A 311 1.00 23.48 3.76
N MET A 312 -0.04 23.45 4.59
CA MET A 312 -0.61 24.68 5.16
C MET A 312 0.41 25.46 6.00
N ALA A 313 1.19 24.79 6.82
CA ALA A 313 2.22 25.42 7.64
C ALA A 313 3.36 26.05 6.81
N SER A 314 3.73 25.41 5.70
CA SER A 314 4.85 25.83 4.83
C SER A 314 4.48 26.89 3.78
N ALA A 315 3.18 27.19 3.61
CA ALA A 315 2.68 28.04 2.52
C ALA A 315 3.28 29.45 2.49
N LYS A 316 3.52 30.05 3.66
CA LYS A 316 4.11 31.38 3.77
C LYS A 316 5.58 31.45 3.36
N ASN A 317 6.28 30.31 3.46
CA ASN A 317 7.72 30.19 3.19
C ASN A 317 7.99 29.53 1.83
N GLY A 318 6.97 29.34 0.99
CA GLY A 318 7.10 28.86 -0.38
C GLY A 318 7.31 27.35 -0.48
N PHE A 319 6.76 26.58 0.46
CA PHE A 319 6.78 25.10 0.44
C PHE A 319 8.19 24.51 0.40
N ARG A 320 9.06 25.00 1.27
CA ARG A 320 10.43 24.49 1.36
C ARG A 320 10.46 23.10 2.01
N LYS A 321 11.40 22.28 1.58
CA LYS A 321 11.56 20.90 2.09
C LYS A 321 11.78 20.86 3.61
N GLU A 322 12.43 21.89 4.19
CA GLU A 322 12.68 21.97 5.62
C GLU A 322 11.39 22.00 6.45
N GLU A 323 10.35 22.70 5.93
CA GLU A 323 9.05 22.77 6.59
C GLU A 323 8.17 21.58 6.23
N LEU A 324 8.20 21.14 4.96
CA LEU A 324 7.50 19.93 4.51
C LEU A 324 8.01 18.67 5.20
N TRP A 325 9.24 18.70 5.74
CA TRP A 325 9.82 17.60 6.52
C TRP A 325 8.94 17.14 7.68
N GLN A 326 8.14 18.04 8.25
CA GLN A 326 7.20 17.69 9.32
C GLN A 326 6.17 16.65 8.89
N TYR A 327 5.77 16.64 7.61
CA TYR A 327 4.95 15.55 7.04
C TYR A 327 5.68 14.21 7.12
N GLN A 328 6.89 14.15 6.59
CA GLN A 328 7.69 12.93 6.57
C GLN A 328 7.98 12.43 8.00
N TYR A 329 8.42 13.32 8.89
CA TYR A 329 8.69 12.98 10.28
C TYR A 329 7.46 12.40 11.00
N LYS A 330 6.29 13.05 10.86
CA LYS A 330 5.04 12.56 11.46
C LYS A 330 4.58 11.24 10.87
N TYR A 331 4.66 11.09 9.54
CA TYR A 331 4.33 9.82 8.89
C TYR A 331 5.18 8.67 9.42
N PHE A 332 6.49 8.85 9.46
CA PHE A 332 7.39 7.82 9.99
C PHE A 332 7.15 7.55 11.47
N THR A 333 6.90 8.56 12.27
CA THR A 333 6.63 8.41 13.71
C THR A 333 5.34 7.64 13.97
N LEU A 334 4.28 7.89 13.20
CA LEU A 334 2.98 7.27 13.41
C LEU A 334 2.87 5.90 12.73
N PHE A 335 3.47 5.72 11.56
CA PHE A 335 3.27 4.54 10.71
C PHE A 335 4.59 3.95 10.20
N GLY A 336 5.39 4.71 9.48
CA GLY A 336 6.52 4.22 8.68
C GLY A 336 7.54 3.42 9.49
N ASN A 337 7.87 3.85 10.71
CA ASN A 337 8.81 3.14 11.58
C ASN A 337 8.35 1.72 11.94
N SER A 338 7.04 1.51 12.04
CA SER A 338 6.46 0.20 12.33
C SER A 338 6.43 -0.71 11.10
N LEU A 339 6.45 -0.13 9.90
CA LEU A 339 6.47 -0.89 8.64
C LEU A 339 7.87 -1.43 8.30
N ILE A 340 8.96 -0.82 8.80
CA ILE A 340 10.32 -1.24 8.50
C ILE A 340 10.60 -2.72 8.91
N PRO A 341 10.29 -3.16 10.15
CA PRO A 341 10.48 -4.55 10.54
C PRO A 341 9.68 -5.53 9.68
N ILE A 342 8.49 -5.12 9.21
CA ILE A 342 7.63 -5.93 8.34
C ILE A 342 8.26 -6.09 6.97
N ALA A 343 8.85 -5.04 6.40
CA ALA A 343 9.58 -5.14 5.13
C ALA A 343 10.76 -6.11 5.24
N VAL A 344 11.50 -6.08 6.36
CA VAL A 344 12.59 -7.03 6.63
C VAL A 344 12.06 -8.47 6.74
N MET A 345 10.97 -8.67 7.47
CA MET A 345 10.33 -9.98 7.62
C MET A 345 9.77 -10.50 6.28
N ARG A 346 9.13 -9.64 5.50
CA ARG A 346 8.60 -10.00 4.17
C ARG A 346 9.72 -10.50 3.25
N ARG A 347 10.87 -9.82 3.20
CA ARG A 347 12.03 -10.27 2.41
C ARG A 347 12.54 -11.65 2.85
N PHE A 348 12.49 -11.95 4.15
CA PHE A 348 12.77 -13.29 4.65
C PHE A 348 11.73 -14.29 4.16
N LEU A 349 10.43 -13.99 4.33
CA LEU A 349 9.36 -14.89 3.88
C LEU A 349 9.41 -15.13 2.37
N SER A 350 9.68 -14.11 1.54
CA SER A 350 9.77 -14.30 0.07
C SER A 350 10.94 -15.16 -0.38
N ALA A 351 11.92 -15.41 0.48
CA ALA A 351 13.12 -16.17 0.15
C ALA A 351 13.06 -17.62 0.62
N VAL A 352 12.09 -17.99 1.48
CA VAL A 352 11.92 -19.36 1.97
C VAL A 352 11.04 -20.17 1.02
N ARG A 353 11.07 -21.51 1.16
CA ARG A 353 10.30 -22.42 0.31
C ARG A 353 8.92 -22.71 0.92
N SER A 354 8.06 -23.32 0.14
CA SER A 354 6.72 -23.72 0.60
C SER A 354 6.77 -24.67 1.80
N GLU A 355 7.71 -25.62 1.84
CA GLU A 355 7.89 -26.55 2.97
C GLU A 355 8.31 -25.84 4.26
N ASP A 356 9.01 -24.72 4.13
CA ASP A 356 9.40 -23.91 5.28
C ASP A 356 8.19 -23.15 5.86
N ILE A 357 7.23 -22.73 5.01
CA ILE A 357 5.96 -22.16 5.45
C ILE A 357 5.09 -23.24 6.15
N ASP A 358 5.07 -24.47 5.63
CA ASP A 358 4.42 -25.58 6.33
C ASP A 358 4.99 -25.74 7.75
N PHE A 359 6.30 -25.79 7.87
CA PHE A 359 7.00 -25.88 9.14
C PHE A 359 6.66 -24.71 10.08
N PHE A 360 6.58 -23.47 9.57
CA PHE A 360 6.29 -22.30 10.39
C PHE A 360 4.88 -22.35 10.99
N LEU A 361 3.87 -22.74 10.23
CA LEU A 361 2.52 -22.88 10.75
C LEU A 361 2.38 -24.08 11.69
N GLU A 362 2.90 -25.24 11.30
CA GLU A 362 2.82 -26.48 12.10
C GLU A 362 3.56 -26.38 13.45
N LYS A 363 4.62 -25.57 13.52
CA LYS A 363 5.38 -25.35 14.76
C LYS A 363 5.00 -24.07 15.52
N GLY A 364 3.97 -23.35 15.06
CA GLY A 364 3.53 -22.11 15.70
C GLY A 364 4.57 -20.97 15.65
N ILE A 365 5.45 -21.00 14.65
CA ILE A 365 6.40 -19.89 14.38
C ILE A 365 5.66 -18.73 13.72
N LEU A 366 4.80 -19.05 12.74
CA LEU A 366 3.84 -18.11 12.18
C LEU A 366 2.49 -18.32 12.87
N THR A 367 1.95 -17.28 13.50
CA THR A 367 0.75 -17.29 14.33
C THR A 367 -0.17 -16.12 14.00
N GLU A 368 -1.31 -16.00 14.68
CA GLU A 368 -2.19 -14.83 14.61
C GLU A 368 -1.45 -13.50 14.86
N THR A 369 -0.41 -13.53 15.68
CA THR A 369 0.39 -12.32 15.98
C THR A 369 1.11 -11.81 14.74
N GLU A 370 1.80 -12.67 13.98
CA GLU A 370 2.51 -12.28 12.77
C GLU A 370 1.56 -11.82 11.67
N ILE A 371 0.44 -12.52 11.53
CA ILE A 371 -0.61 -12.12 10.57
C ILE A 371 -1.24 -10.78 11.00
N GLY A 372 -1.51 -10.61 12.28
CA GLY A 372 -2.04 -9.37 12.84
C GLY A 372 -1.13 -8.15 12.61
N MET A 373 0.19 -8.36 12.56
CA MET A 373 1.14 -7.32 12.19
C MET A 373 0.93 -6.81 10.76
N ALA A 374 0.52 -7.68 9.84
CA ALA A 374 0.19 -7.27 8.48
C ALA A 374 -0.98 -6.28 8.40
N GLY A 375 -1.79 -6.18 9.44
CA GLY A 375 -2.89 -5.23 9.57
C GLY A 375 -2.57 -3.98 10.41
N GLY A 376 -1.31 -3.77 10.77
CA GLY A 376 -0.91 -2.54 11.48
C GLY A 376 -0.79 -2.67 13.00
N ASN A 377 -1.00 -3.84 13.59
CA ASN A 377 -0.77 -4.03 15.02
C ASN A 377 0.71 -4.34 15.32
N PHE A 378 1.53 -3.29 15.40
CA PHE A 378 2.98 -3.39 15.52
C PHE A 378 3.50 -3.37 16.95
N SER A 379 2.64 -3.30 17.94
CA SER A 379 3.01 -3.14 19.35
C SER A 379 3.93 -4.26 19.89
N ALA A 380 3.92 -5.43 19.27
CA ALA A 380 4.73 -6.59 19.66
C ALA A 380 6.08 -6.70 18.92
N VAL A 381 6.31 -5.97 17.82
CA VAL A 381 7.53 -6.13 16.99
C VAL A 381 8.69 -5.31 17.54
N ASN A 382 9.54 -5.94 18.29
CA ASN A 382 10.84 -5.40 18.66
C ASN A 382 11.95 -6.36 18.20
N ALA A 383 13.22 -5.91 18.30
CA ALA A 383 14.36 -6.72 17.88
C ALA A 383 14.42 -8.09 18.62
N LYS A 384 14.02 -8.13 19.90
CA LYS A 384 13.97 -9.38 20.67
C LYS A 384 12.97 -10.36 20.07
N TYR A 385 11.75 -9.89 19.74
CA TYR A 385 10.72 -10.72 19.13
C TYR A 385 11.20 -11.37 17.83
N VAL A 386 11.83 -10.60 16.94
CA VAL A 386 12.40 -11.12 15.68
C VAL A 386 13.47 -12.16 15.97
N ILE A 387 14.37 -11.90 16.94
CA ILE A 387 15.42 -12.85 17.34
C ILE A 387 14.81 -14.15 17.88
N ASP A 388 13.80 -14.08 18.74
CA ASP A 388 13.14 -15.26 19.31
C ASP A 388 12.52 -16.14 18.20
N LYS A 389 11.88 -15.53 17.20
CA LYS A 389 11.33 -16.24 16.04
C LYS A 389 12.45 -16.86 15.15
N MET A 390 13.55 -16.15 14.97
CA MET A 390 14.70 -16.69 14.24
C MET A 390 15.32 -17.89 14.96
N ILE A 391 15.42 -17.84 16.29
CA ILE A 391 15.91 -18.99 17.10
C ILE A 391 14.94 -20.18 16.95
N ALA A 392 13.63 -19.94 16.96
CA ALA A 392 12.64 -20.98 16.76
C ALA A 392 12.71 -21.63 15.37
N ALA A 393 13.11 -20.86 14.35
CA ALA A 393 13.29 -21.36 12.97
C ALA A 393 14.68 -22.00 12.73
N ALA A 394 15.68 -21.75 13.60
CA ALA A 394 17.07 -22.20 13.43
C ALA A 394 17.29 -23.73 13.34
N PRO A 395 16.46 -24.61 13.95
CA PRO A 395 16.61 -26.05 13.78
C PRO A 395 16.53 -26.50 12.32
N GLU A 396 15.85 -25.75 11.44
CA GLU A 396 15.84 -26.03 10.01
C GLU A 396 17.11 -25.43 9.37
N ILE A 397 18.16 -26.24 9.21
CA ILE A 397 19.50 -25.81 8.74
C ILE A 397 19.43 -25.08 7.38
N LYS A 398 18.48 -25.45 6.52
CA LYS A 398 18.30 -24.83 5.19
C LYS A 398 17.88 -23.36 5.26
N LEU A 399 17.30 -22.92 6.38
CA LEU A 399 16.93 -21.52 6.62
C LEU A 399 18.10 -20.65 7.06
N LEU A 400 19.20 -21.23 7.49
CA LEU A 400 20.32 -20.51 8.08
C LEU A 400 20.86 -19.35 7.21
N PRO A 401 21.06 -19.51 5.88
CA PRO A 401 21.50 -18.39 5.03
C PRO A 401 20.52 -17.21 5.01
N HIS A 402 19.22 -17.49 4.96
CA HIS A 402 18.15 -16.47 4.96
C HIS A 402 18.07 -15.77 6.33
N LEU A 403 18.15 -16.54 7.41
CA LEU A 403 18.22 -16.02 8.78
C LEU A 403 19.42 -15.10 8.98
N MET A 404 20.60 -15.51 8.50
CA MET A 404 21.84 -14.69 8.59
C MET A 404 21.73 -13.39 7.80
N LYS A 405 21.11 -13.42 6.61
CA LYS A 405 20.85 -12.20 5.82
C LYS A 405 19.93 -11.24 6.57
N THR A 406 18.85 -11.75 7.13
CA THR A 406 17.89 -10.97 7.92
C THR A 406 18.54 -10.42 9.20
N ALA A 407 19.39 -11.23 9.87
CA ALA A 407 20.07 -10.84 11.09
C ALA A 407 20.97 -9.60 10.93
N LYS A 408 21.52 -9.36 9.75
CA LYS A 408 22.34 -8.17 9.46
C LYS A 408 21.55 -6.86 9.58
N SER A 409 20.26 -6.87 9.24
CA SER A 409 19.39 -5.70 9.33
C SER A 409 18.89 -5.41 10.75
N LEU A 410 18.83 -6.43 11.63
CA LEU A 410 18.24 -6.28 12.97
C LEU A 410 18.88 -5.19 13.85
N PRO A 411 20.23 -5.05 13.92
CA PRO A 411 20.86 -4.01 14.74
C PRO A 411 20.56 -2.60 14.25
N LEU A 412 20.28 -2.43 12.93
CA LEU A 412 19.98 -1.14 12.33
C LEU A 412 18.57 -0.65 12.64
N LEU A 413 17.60 -1.57 12.84
CA LEU A 413 16.20 -1.22 13.08
C LEU A 413 16.02 -0.19 14.20
N PRO A 414 16.44 -0.44 15.46
CA PRO A 414 16.27 0.51 16.54
C PRO A 414 17.08 1.80 16.34
N VAL A 415 18.20 1.73 15.62
CA VAL A 415 19.01 2.91 15.31
C VAL A 415 18.26 3.82 14.36
N VAL A 416 17.82 3.31 13.22
CA VAL A 416 17.11 4.08 12.19
C VAL A 416 15.84 4.72 12.76
N GLN A 417 15.06 3.96 13.55
CA GLN A 417 13.85 4.48 14.18
C GLN A 417 14.11 5.67 15.13
N LYS A 418 15.25 5.70 15.80
CA LYS A 418 15.59 6.72 16.81
C LYS A 418 16.29 7.94 16.27
N ILE A 419 17.09 7.80 15.20
CA ILE A 419 17.96 8.90 14.73
C ILE A 419 17.28 9.82 13.70
N MET A 420 16.06 9.51 13.27
CA MET A 420 15.33 10.39 12.36
C MET A 420 15.16 11.78 13.00
N PRO A 421 15.67 12.85 12.38
CA PRO A 421 15.61 14.17 13.00
C PRO A 421 14.18 14.72 12.95
N ALA A 422 13.69 15.25 14.07
CA ALA A 422 12.37 15.88 14.14
C ALA A 422 12.28 17.20 13.35
N VAL A 423 13.41 17.89 13.18
CA VAL A 423 13.55 19.11 12.39
C VAL A 423 14.62 18.86 11.35
N TRP A 424 14.42 19.43 10.15
CA TRP A 424 15.38 19.31 9.06
C TRP A 424 16.78 19.78 9.49
N ASP A 425 17.75 18.95 9.23
CA ASP A 425 19.18 19.20 9.37
C ASP A 425 19.86 18.36 8.30
N ASP A 426 20.54 19.00 7.36
CA ASP A 426 21.08 18.31 6.17
C ASP A 426 21.97 17.12 6.51
N GLN A 427 22.83 17.22 7.54
CA GLN A 427 23.74 16.15 7.92
C GLN A 427 22.99 14.99 8.58
N LYS A 428 22.05 15.29 9.48
CA LYS A 428 21.28 14.26 10.18
C LYS A 428 20.30 13.54 9.24
N VAL A 429 19.65 14.31 8.34
CA VAL A 429 18.76 13.74 7.33
C VAL A 429 19.54 12.81 6.39
N ARG A 430 20.72 13.25 5.90
CA ARG A 430 21.57 12.41 5.05
C ARG A 430 21.98 11.14 5.76
N ARG A 431 22.47 11.23 6.99
CA ARG A 431 22.86 10.05 7.78
C ARG A 431 21.71 9.09 8.02
N TRP A 432 20.51 9.63 8.33
CA TRP A 432 19.31 8.80 8.49
C TRP A 432 18.95 8.11 7.19
N THR A 433 18.92 8.84 6.07
CA THR A 433 18.59 8.33 4.73
C THR A 433 19.53 7.19 4.32
N GLU A 434 20.83 7.35 4.51
CA GLU A 434 21.85 6.31 4.20
C GLU A 434 21.58 5.03 5.00
N LEU A 435 21.44 5.12 6.32
CA LEU A 435 21.18 3.96 7.17
C LEU A 435 19.80 3.32 6.91
N TYR A 436 18.78 4.13 6.58
CA TYR A 436 17.47 3.64 6.22
C TYR A 436 17.49 2.84 4.92
N ARG A 437 18.29 3.26 3.93
CA ARG A 437 18.44 2.56 2.65
C ARG A 437 19.16 1.22 2.79
N GLU A 438 20.04 1.06 3.77
CA GLU A 438 20.71 -0.21 4.06
C GLU A 438 19.75 -1.31 4.60
N LEU A 439 18.58 -0.95 5.13
CA LEU A 439 17.53 -1.87 5.58
C LEU A 439 16.74 -2.45 4.40
#